data_dfbfffdba5980969442ba14d72b1b6a5
#
_entry.id   dfbfffdba5980969442ba14d72b1b6a5
#
_cell.length_a   1.000
_cell.length_b   1.000
_cell.length_c   1.000
_cell.angle_alpha   90.00
_cell.angle_beta   90.00
_cell.angle_gamma   90.00
#
_symmetry.space_group_name_H-M   'P 1'
#
loop_
_entity.id
_entity.type
_entity.pdbx_description
1 polymer ?
#
loop_
_entity_poly.entity_id
_entity_poly.type
_entity_poly.pdbx_seq_one_letter_code
_entity_poly.pdbx_strand_id
1 'polypeptide(L)'
;IGCHQGTFTNTTAPHHQPAGFSTACESCHTTTQWRGPTYDHSKTRFPLLGRHIAASCLACHNDRVYAGKPSVCTSCHQRDYDAATAPNHRASGFPTTCESCHSNTAWKPATFDHNQTRFQLAGGHRNVSCQSCHADGVYRGKPLNCVSCHQAKFDATTQPNHRTSGYTTTCETCHSVASWKPAALDHSRFPLLGAHRAATCDGCHGDGVYRGKPSTCVSCHQAKFDATTRPNHRTSGIPTTCATCHNENAWTPATFDHAATRFPLV
;
A
#
# COMPACT_ATOMS: atom_id res chain seq x y z
N ILE A 1 7.46 47.96 39.13
CA ILE A 1 7.71 47.05 40.28
C ILE A 1 7.58 47.79 41.64
N GLY A 2 8.03 49.04 41.76
CA GLY A 2 8.04 49.75 43.07
C GLY A 2 6.77 49.66 43.88
N CYS A 3 5.65 50.10 43.34
CA CYS A 3 4.36 50.07 44.06
C CYS A 3 3.79 48.66 44.28
N HIS A 4 4.18 47.67 43.48
CA HIS A 4 3.66 46.31 43.53
C HIS A 4 4.69 45.26 43.97
N GLN A 5 5.83 45.67 44.55
CA GLN A 5 6.87 44.77 45.01
C GLN A 5 6.35 43.75 46.02
N GLY A 6 5.55 44.20 47.00
CA GLY A 6 4.95 43.31 48.00
C GLY A 6 3.97 42.30 47.38
N THR A 7 3.22 42.69 46.37
CA THR A 7 2.33 41.77 45.62
C THR A 7 3.14 40.73 44.88
N PHE A 8 4.22 41.12 44.18
CA PHE A 8 5.10 40.22 43.46
C PHE A 8 5.75 39.15 44.37
N THR A 9 6.25 39.57 45.53
CA THR A 9 6.91 38.68 46.49
C THR A 9 5.96 37.75 47.23
N ASN A 10 4.73 38.23 47.53
CA ASN A 10 3.77 37.49 48.35
C ASN A 10 2.77 36.67 47.55
N THR A 11 2.73 36.77 46.24
CA THR A 11 1.84 35.98 45.41
C THR A 11 2.24 34.50 45.45
N THR A 12 1.26 33.62 45.72
CA THR A 12 1.49 32.18 45.93
C THR A 12 1.04 31.30 44.76
N ALA A 13 0.25 31.85 43.83
CA ALA A 13 -0.27 31.07 42.69
C ALA A 13 -0.26 31.89 41.39
N PRO A 14 0.83 31.82 40.63
CA PRO A 14 2.14 31.20 40.88
C PRO A 14 3.00 32.03 41.86
N HIS A 15 3.92 31.41 42.56
CA HIS A 15 4.96 32.10 43.31
C HIS A 15 5.92 32.78 42.34
N HIS A 16 5.85 34.10 42.19
CA HIS A 16 6.59 34.83 41.18
C HIS A 16 8.11 34.76 41.39
N GLN A 17 8.54 35.07 42.60
CA GLN A 17 9.98 35.14 42.92
C GLN A 17 10.67 33.74 42.94
N PRO A 18 10.13 32.73 43.64
CA PRO A 18 10.71 31.39 43.60
C PRO A 18 10.65 30.71 42.20
N ALA A 19 9.64 31.05 41.39
CA ALA A 19 9.48 30.55 40.05
C ALA A 19 10.36 31.25 39.01
N GLY A 20 11.13 32.28 39.43
CA GLY A 20 12.08 33.00 38.55
C GLY A 20 11.38 33.90 37.51
N PHE A 21 10.15 34.36 37.77
CA PHE A 21 9.51 35.30 36.86
C PHE A 21 10.19 36.65 36.82
N SER A 22 10.21 37.23 35.62
CA SER A 22 10.69 38.60 35.43
C SER A 22 9.82 39.62 36.13
N THR A 23 10.41 40.73 36.53
CA THR A 23 9.69 41.90 37.01
C THR A 23 9.07 42.75 35.91
N ALA A 24 9.17 42.32 34.64
CA ALA A 24 8.44 42.88 33.50
C ALA A 24 6.99 42.36 33.53
N CYS A 25 6.15 42.94 34.39
CA CYS A 25 4.81 42.47 34.66
C CYS A 25 3.91 42.42 33.43
N GLU A 26 4.14 43.34 32.50
CA GLU A 26 3.40 43.48 31.22
C GLU A 26 3.60 42.31 30.29
N SER A 27 4.59 41.42 30.51
CA SER A 27 4.75 40.22 29.73
C SER A 27 3.66 39.16 29.99
N CYS A 28 2.92 39.28 31.10
CA CYS A 28 1.88 38.34 31.48
C CYS A 28 0.58 39.06 31.92
N HIS A 29 0.66 40.31 32.39
CA HIS A 29 -0.44 41.07 32.90
C HIS A 29 -0.73 42.32 32.07
N THR A 30 -1.98 42.75 32.03
CA THR A 30 -2.35 44.03 31.44
C THR A 30 -2.83 44.99 32.54
N THR A 31 -2.82 46.27 32.25
CA THR A 31 -3.32 47.30 33.20
C THR A 31 -4.83 47.20 33.45
N THR A 32 -5.56 46.60 32.52
CA THR A 32 -7.01 46.40 32.60
C THR A 32 -7.40 45.02 33.13
N GLN A 33 -6.50 44.04 33.02
CA GLN A 33 -6.77 42.66 33.44
C GLN A 33 -5.54 42.09 34.18
N TRP A 34 -5.52 42.30 35.48
CA TRP A 34 -4.43 41.81 36.32
C TRP A 34 -4.56 40.33 36.69
N ARG A 35 -5.79 39.82 36.83
CA ARG A 35 -6.07 38.38 37.08
C ARG A 35 -6.28 37.65 35.77
N GLY A 36 -5.87 36.40 35.74
CA GLY A 36 -5.90 35.58 34.52
C GLY A 36 -4.74 35.96 33.57
N PRO A 37 -3.49 35.86 34.04
CA PRO A 37 -2.33 36.23 33.22
C PRO A 37 -2.28 35.38 31.96
N THR A 38 -1.85 35.98 30.87
CA THR A 38 -1.57 35.30 29.59
C THR A 38 -0.08 35.34 29.35
N TYR A 39 0.49 34.18 29.04
CA TYR A 39 1.91 34.07 28.66
C TYR A 39 2.01 33.58 27.22
N ASP A 40 2.79 34.29 26.42
CA ASP A 40 2.99 33.95 25.02
C ASP A 40 4.05 32.85 24.87
N HIS A 41 3.59 31.60 24.74
CA HIS A 41 4.45 30.46 24.52
C HIS A 41 5.03 30.39 23.10
N SER A 42 4.58 31.22 22.15
CA SER A 42 5.11 31.21 20.79
C SER A 42 6.61 31.55 20.74
N LYS A 43 7.11 32.26 21.74
CA LYS A 43 8.51 32.66 21.90
C LYS A 43 9.37 31.68 22.71
N THR A 44 8.78 30.55 23.12
CA THR A 44 9.47 29.54 23.92
C THR A 44 9.94 28.37 23.07
N ARG A 45 10.72 27.46 23.68
CA ARG A 45 11.13 26.19 23.03
C ARG A 45 9.96 25.23 22.82
N PHE A 46 8.79 25.49 23.44
CA PHE A 46 7.59 24.69 23.31
C PHE A 46 6.38 25.59 23.02
N PRO A 47 6.20 26.01 21.77
CA PRO A 47 4.99 26.70 21.35
C PRO A 47 3.76 25.82 21.59
N LEU A 48 2.71 26.38 22.18
CA LEU A 48 1.48 25.64 22.39
C LEU A 48 0.73 25.47 21.06
N LEU A 49 0.66 24.26 20.56
CA LEU A 49 0.01 23.92 19.29
C LEU A 49 -1.10 22.88 19.52
N GLY A 50 -2.10 22.88 18.67
CA GLY A 50 -3.17 21.90 18.69
C GLY A 50 -3.87 21.82 20.06
N ARG A 51 -3.90 20.65 20.66
CA ARG A 51 -4.54 20.43 21.97
C ARG A 51 -3.84 21.12 23.15
N HIS A 52 -2.56 21.44 23.01
CA HIS A 52 -1.83 22.12 24.07
C HIS A 52 -2.27 23.58 24.25
N ILE A 53 -2.90 24.21 23.24
CA ILE A 53 -3.43 25.59 23.35
C ILE A 53 -4.45 25.72 24.48
N ALA A 54 -5.27 24.69 24.68
CA ALA A 54 -6.33 24.68 25.68
C ALA A 54 -5.86 24.16 27.06
N ALA A 55 -4.59 23.79 27.20
CA ALA A 55 -4.06 23.28 28.46
C ALA A 55 -3.94 24.40 29.50
N SER A 56 -4.33 24.10 30.73
CA SER A 56 -4.11 25.05 31.85
C SER A 56 -2.60 25.10 32.18
N CYS A 57 -2.17 26.22 32.76
CA CYS A 57 -0.78 26.40 33.20
C CYS A 57 -0.30 25.22 34.06
N LEU A 58 -1.11 24.75 34.99
CA LEU A 58 -0.79 23.69 35.94
C LEU A 58 -0.81 22.29 35.30
N ALA A 59 -1.38 22.14 34.13
CA ALA A 59 -1.28 20.85 33.40
C ALA A 59 0.18 20.50 33.03
N CYS A 60 0.98 21.53 32.78
CA CYS A 60 2.40 21.38 32.45
C CYS A 60 3.33 21.78 33.60
N HIS A 61 2.90 22.75 34.43
CA HIS A 61 3.67 23.34 35.52
C HIS A 61 3.13 22.93 36.90
N ASN A 62 2.74 21.67 37.06
CA ASN A 62 2.19 21.13 38.31
C ASN A 62 3.19 21.14 39.49
N ASP A 63 4.50 21.13 39.16
CA ASP A 63 5.61 21.29 40.10
C ASP A 63 5.94 22.77 40.37
N ARG A 64 5.17 23.71 39.75
CA ARG A 64 5.38 25.16 39.82
C ARG A 64 6.72 25.65 39.26
N VAL A 65 7.42 24.81 38.50
CA VAL A 65 8.59 25.21 37.73
C VAL A 65 8.17 25.66 36.33
N TYR A 66 8.38 26.93 36.02
CA TYR A 66 7.89 27.56 34.78
C TYR A 66 8.97 27.71 33.71
N ALA A 67 10.23 27.66 34.09
CA ALA A 67 11.36 27.74 33.17
C ALA A 67 12.09 26.38 33.05
N GLY A 68 12.72 26.15 31.90
CA GLY A 68 13.57 24.97 31.70
C GLY A 68 12.81 23.65 31.50
N LYS A 69 11.49 23.67 31.26
CA LYS A 69 10.73 22.46 30.96
C LYS A 69 11.25 21.83 29.65
N PRO A 70 11.37 20.50 29.64
CA PRO A 70 11.75 19.79 28.43
C PRO A 70 10.64 19.91 27.37
N SER A 71 11.03 19.88 26.09
CA SER A 71 10.11 20.04 24.95
C SER A 71 9.86 18.76 24.16
N VAL A 72 10.49 17.64 24.53
CA VAL A 72 10.26 16.35 23.88
C VAL A 72 9.00 15.68 24.42
N CYS A 73 8.22 15.05 23.55
CA CYS A 73 6.90 14.50 23.87
C CYS A 73 6.92 13.54 25.08
N THR A 74 7.92 12.64 25.12
CA THR A 74 8.02 11.64 26.19
C THR A 74 8.34 12.22 27.56
N SER A 75 8.85 13.44 27.67
CA SER A 75 9.07 14.05 28.97
C SER A 75 7.77 14.27 29.75
N CYS A 76 6.65 14.39 29.04
CA CYS A 76 5.32 14.55 29.63
C CYS A 76 4.44 13.32 29.38
N HIS A 77 4.60 12.66 28.23
CA HIS A 77 3.75 11.57 27.75
C HIS A 77 4.42 10.19 27.81
N GLN A 78 5.45 10.01 28.64
CA GLN A 78 6.13 8.70 28.79
C GLN A 78 5.15 7.62 29.25
N ARG A 79 4.27 7.96 30.20
CA ARG A 79 3.26 7.03 30.69
C ARG A 79 2.29 6.58 29.60
N ASP A 80 1.88 7.50 28.73
CA ASP A 80 0.97 7.19 27.61
C ASP A 80 1.66 6.28 26.59
N TYR A 81 2.94 6.54 26.30
CA TYR A 81 3.76 5.69 25.46
C TYR A 81 3.89 4.26 26.03
N ASP A 82 4.18 4.14 27.33
CA ASP A 82 4.35 2.85 28.00
C ASP A 82 3.04 2.07 28.15
N ALA A 83 1.93 2.77 28.30
CA ALA A 83 0.60 2.18 28.47
C ALA A 83 -0.09 1.82 27.16
N ALA A 84 0.47 2.21 26.01
CA ALA A 84 -0.11 1.90 24.70
C ALA A 84 -0.11 0.40 24.43
N THR A 85 -1.26 -0.17 24.06
CA THR A 85 -1.43 -1.61 23.83
C THR A 85 -1.76 -1.97 22.38
N ALA A 86 -2.33 -1.03 21.62
CA ALA A 86 -2.75 -1.26 20.23
C ALA A 86 -2.39 -0.06 19.31
N PRO A 87 -1.17 -0.06 18.77
CA PRO A 87 -0.05 -0.99 18.94
C PRO A 87 0.67 -0.81 20.27
N ASN A 88 1.30 -1.88 20.79
CA ASN A 88 2.18 -1.77 21.94
C ASN A 88 3.50 -1.12 21.50
N HIS A 89 3.72 0.12 21.91
CA HIS A 89 4.84 0.92 21.42
C HIS A 89 6.21 0.34 21.83
N ARG A 90 6.32 -0.10 23.08
CA ARG A 90 7.58 -0.69 23.60
C ARG A 90 7.88 -2.05 22.97
N ALA A 91 6.92 -2.96 22.99
CA ALA A 91 7.11 -4.30 22.45
C ALA A 91 7.35 -4.27 20.92
N SER A 92 6.76 -3.32 20.21
CA SER A 92 6.94 -3.14 18.75
C SER A 92 8.19 -2.33 18.38
N GLY A 93 8.95 -1.83 19.37
CA GLY A 93 10.18 -1.07 19.15
C GLY A 93 9.96 0.27 18.43
N PHE A 94 8.80 0.93 18.64
CA PHE A 94 8.57 2.25 18.05
C PHE A 94 9.49 3.30 18.66
N PRO A 95 9.96 4.25 17.85
CA PRO A 95 10.77 5.35 18.35
C PRO A 95 9.94 6.34 19.17
N THR A 96 10.60 7.16 19.97
CA THR A 96 9.98 8.22 20.77
C THR A 96 9.80 9.53 19.98
N THR A 97 10.06 9.51 18.67
CA THR A 97 9.73 10.59 17.72
C THR A 97 8.24 10.51 17.38
N CYS A 98 7.39 10.91 18.33
CA CYS A 98 5.93 10.73 18.28
C CYS A 98 5.28 11.40 17.07
N GLU A 99 5.84 12.53 16.63
CA GLU A 99 5.38 13.33 15.50
C GLU A 99 5.46 12.61 14.15
N SER A 100 6.22 11.52 14.06
CA SER A 100 6.24 10.71 12.84
C SER A 100 4.94 9.93 12.61
N CYS A 101 4.09 9.81 13.64
CA CYS A 101 2.80 9.10 13.56
C CYS A 101 1.64 9.87 14.15
N HIS A 102 1.90 10.79 15.08
CA HIS A 102 0.88 11.55 15.80
C HIS A 102 0.97 13.04 15.53
N SER A 103 -0.14 13.74 15.71
CA SER A 103 -0.18 15.20 15.60
C SER A 103 -0.56 15.84 16.91
N ASN A 104 -0.24 17.13 17.08
CA ASN A 104 -0.63 17.93 18.24
C ASN A 104 -2.14 18.18 18.31
N THR A 105 -2.87 17.99 17.20
CA THR A 105 -4.32 18.23 17.14
C THR A 105 -5.12 17.00 17.53
N ALA A 106 -4.64 15.83 17.19
CA ALA A 106 -5.29 14.56 17.51
C ALA A 106 -4.26 13.44 17.67
N TRP A 107 -4.34 12.73 18.79
CA TRP A 107 -3.47 11.59 19.04
C TRP A 107 -3.91 10.34 18.24
N LYS A 108 -5.19 10.24 17.96
CA LYS A 108 -5.79 9.19 17.13
C LYS A 108 -6.68 9.81 16.07
N PRO A 109 -6.71 9.22 14.84
CA PRO A 109 -5.88 8.12 14.40
C PRO A 109 -4.41 8.52 14.25
N ALA A 110 -3.50 7.57 14.49
CA ALA A 110 -2.11 7.73 14.11
C ALA A 110 -1.98 7.61 12.59
N THR A 111 -1.08 8.38 12.00
CA THR A 111 -0.77 8.35 10.57
C THR A 111 0.67 7.90 10.40
N PHE A 112 0.90 6.94 9.51
CA PHE A 112 2.25 6.50 9.17
C PHE A 112 2.40 6.47 7.65
N ASP A 113 3.43 7.15 7.16
CA ASP A 113 3.70 7.20 5.72
C ASP A 113 4.55 6.01 5.28
N HIS A 114 3.90 5.00 4.68
CA HIS A 114 4.58 3.83 4.10
C HIS A 114 5.42 4.17 2.86
N ASN A 115 5.29 5.36 2.26
CA ASN A 115 6.17 5.76 1.16
C ASN A 115 7.62 5.93 1.62
N GLN A 116 7.84 6.11 2.92
CA GLN A 116 9.16 6.15 3.54
C GLN A 116 9.73 4.76 3.85
N THR A 117 9.00 3.69 3.49
CA THR A 117 9.40 2.31 3.76
C THR A 117 9.70 1.54 2.48
N ARG A 118 10.27 0.34 2.64
CA ARG A 118 10.53 -0.57 1.51
C ARG A 118 9.25 -1.18 0.92
N PHE A 119 8.11 -1.13 1.64
CA PHE A 119 6.81 -1.61 1.18
C PHE A 119 5.84 -0.42 1.09
N GLN A 120 5.79 0.18 -0.08
CA GLN A 120 4.85 1.27 -0.36
C GLN A 120 3.44 0.71 -0.54
N LEU A 121 2.45 1.36 0.07
CA LEU A 121 1.06 0.98 -0.09
C LEU A 121 0.52 1.46 -1.43
N ALA A 122 0.48 0.56 -2.40
CA ALA A 122 0.00 0.84 -3.75
C ALA A 122 -1.20 -0.06 -4.11
N GLY A 123 -2.00 0.36 -5.08
CA GLY A 123 -3.13 -0.40 -5.59
C GLY A 123 -4.10 -0.85 -4.49
N GLY A 124 -4.37 -2.15 -4.42
CA GLY A 124 -5.25 -2.74 -3.42
C GLY A 124 -4.78 -2.63 -1.96
N HIS A 125 -3.52 -2.26 -1.73
CA HIS A 125 -2.99 -2.08 -0.38
C HIS A 125 -3.19 -0.66 0.18
N ARG A 126 -3.65 0.33 -0.62
CA ARG A 126 -3.76 1.73 -0.19
C ARG A 126 -4.68 1.95 1.01
N ASN A 127 -5.78 1.25 1.06
CA ASN A 127 -6.86 1.50 2.01
C ASN A 127 -7.04 0.35 3.02
N VAL A 128 -6.02 -0.48 3.20
CA VAL A 128 -6.07 -1.54 4.20
C VAL A 128 -5.78 -1.00 5.60
N SER A 129 -6.39 -1.59 6.61
CA SER A 129 -6.10 -1.22 8.00
C SER A 129 -4.71 -1.71 8.41
N CYS A 130 -4.10 -1.05 9.39
CA CYS A 130 -2.81 -1.48 9.95
C CYS A 130 -2.84 -2.97 10.37
N GLN A 131 -3.94 -3.41 10.97
CA GLN A 131 -4.13 -4.79 11.45
C GLN A 131 -4.19 -5.82 10.33
N SER A 132 -4.52 -5.44 9.11
CA SER A 132 -4.53 -6.37 7.97
C SER A 132 -3.14 -6.95 7.66
N CYS A 133 -2.10 -6.19 7.98
CA CYS A 133 -0.70 -6.60 7.78
C CYS A 133 0.03 -6.86 9.10
N HIS A 134 -0.39 -6.21 10.17
CA HIS A 134 0.29 -6.20 11.46
C HIS A 134 -0.56 -6.84 12.58
N ALA A 135 -1.39 -7.84 12.26
CA ALA A 135 -2.23 -8.53 13.23
C ALA A 135 -1.42 -9.24 14.33
N ASP A 136 -0.17 -9.61 14.03
CA ASP A 136 0.77 -10.22 14.96
C ASP A 136 1.52 -9.20 15.85
N GLY A 137 1.21 -7.91 15.73
CA GLY A 137 1.87 -6.83 16.45
C GLY A 137 3.29 -6.52 15.97
N VAL A 138 3.76 -7.16 14.89
CA VAL A 138 5.09 -6.93 14.32
C VAL A 138 5.00 -5.86 13.23
N TYR A 139 5.61 -4.71 13.47
CA TYR A 139 5.56 -3.54 12.59
C TYR A 139 6.83 -3.32 11.77
N ARG A 140 7.92 -4.03 12.08
CA ARG A 140 9.20 -3.95 11.37
C ARG A 140 9.62 -5.29 10.83
N GLY A 141 10.39 -5.31 9.76
CA GLY A 141 10.95 -6.53 9.20
C GLY A 141 9.93 -7.45 8.51
N LYS A 142 8.74 -6.96 8.17
CA LYS A 142 7.78 -7.73 7.38
C LYS A 142 8.39 -8.10 6.02
N PRO A 143 8.14 -9.32 5.54
CA PRO A 143 8.59 -9.72 4.22
C PRO A 143 7.90 -8.89 3.14
N LEU A 144 8.59 -8.71 2.00
CA LEU A 144 8.13 -7.84 0.91
C LEU A 144 7.53 -8.61 -0.27
N ASN A 145 7.73 -9.92 -0.32
CA ASN A 145 7.21 -10.75 -1.40
C ASN A 145 5.71 -11.06 -1.19
N CYS A 146 4.99 -11.17 -2.29
CA CYS A 146 3.53 -11.36 -2.29
C CYS A 146 3.11 -12.62 -1.53
N VAL A 147 3.82 -13.72 -1.76
CA VAL A 147 3.45 -15.03 -1.20
C VAL A 147 3.53 -15.10 0.31
N SER A 148 4.41 -14.34 0.95
CA SER A 148 4.52 -14.33 2.43
C SER A 148 3.23 -13.89 3.12
N CYS A 149 2.41 -13.08 2.45
CA CYS A 149 1.12 -12.65 2.96
C CYS A 149 -0.04 -13.34 2.26
N HIS A 150 0.14 -13.77 1.01
CA HIS A 150 -0.92 -14.31 0.17
C HIS A 150 -0.77 -15.81 -0.13
N GLN A 151 0.04 -16.57 0.64
CA GLN A 151 0.24 -18.02 0.46
C GLN A 151 -1.08 -18.79 0.42
N ALA A 152 -1.97 -18.52 1.37
CA ALA A 152 -3.26 -19.21 1.42
C ALA A 152 -4.12 -18.96 0.16
N LYS A 153 -4.04 -17.76 -0.43
CA LYS A 153 -4.73 -17.47 -1.70
C LYS A 153 -4.10 -18.20 -2.87
N PHE A 154 -2.77 -18.23 -2.92
CA PHE A 154 -2.04 -18.98 -3.94
C PHE A 154 -2.42 -20.47 -3.90
N ASP A 155 -2.45 -21.07 -2.72
CA ASP A 155 -2.75 -22.49 -2.51
C ASP A 155 -4.22 -22.82 -2.80
N ALA A 156 -5.14 -21.91 -2.51
CA ALA A 156 -6.58 -22.12 -2.69
C ALA A 156 -7.06 -21.85 -4.12
N THR A 157 -6.21 -21.31 -5.00
CA THR A 157 -6.60 -20.98 -6.37
C THR A 157 -6.72 -22.25 -7.21
N THR A 158 -7.89 -22.47 -7.81
CA THR A 158 -8.21 -23.68 -8.59
C THR A 158 -8.29 -23.44 -10.10
N GLN A 159 -8.49 -22.19 -10.54
CA GLN A 159 -8.60 -21.83 -11.95
C GLN A 159 -7.78 -20.57 -12.28
N PRO A 160 -6.58 -20.74 -12.83
CA PRO A 160 -5.80 -21.98 -12.95
C PRO A 160 -5.28 -22.42 -11.57
N ASN A 161 -5.14 -23.74 -11.35
CA ASN A 161 -4.54 -24.23 -10.12
C ASN A 161 -3.03 -23.92 -10.12
N HIS A 162 -2.63 -22.98 -9.29
CA HIS A 162 -1.26 -22.45 -9.28
C HIS A 162 -0.22 -23.52 -8.91
N ARG A 163 -0.55 -24.40 -7.97
CA ARG A 163 0.37 -25.46 -7.50
C ARG A 163 0.59 -26.54 -8.52
N THR A 164 -0.51 -27.10 -9.06
CA THR A 164 -0.44 -28.23 -10.00
C THR A 164 0.00 -27.80 -11.38
N SER A 165 -0.22 -26.55 -11.79
CA SER A 165 0.22 -26.00 -13.06
C SER A 165 1.66 -25.48 -13.05
N GLY A 166 2.39 -25.65 -11.94
CA GLY A 166 3.80 -25.29 -11.84
C GLY A 166 4.10 -23.79 -11.90
N TYR A 167 3.13 -22.95 -11.49
CA TYR A 167 3.40 -21.50 -11.41
C TYR A 167 4.37 -21.18 -10.27
N THR A 168 5.22 -20.22 -10.53
CA THR A 168 6.17 -19.71 -9.54
C THR A 168 5.47 -18.68 -8.63
N THR A 169 6.10 -18.36 -7.51
CA THR A 169 5.63 -17.37 -6.56
C THR A 169 5.99 -15.91 -6.92
N THR A 170 6.49 -15.70 -8.15
CA THR A 170 6.70 -14.36 -8.74
C THR A 170 5.39 -13.84 -9.31
N CYS A 171 4.49 -13.45 -8.42
CA CYS A 171 3.10 -13.10 -8.75
C CYS A 171 2.98 -11.93 -9.74
N GLU A 172 3.92 -11.00 -9.68
CA GLU A 172 3.98 -9.80 -10.51
C GLU A 172 4.17 -10.07 -12.00
N THR A 173 4.57 -11.27 -12.38
CA THR A 173 4.66 -11.66 -13.79
C THR A 173 3.30 -11.80 -14.47
N CYS A 174 2.24 -11.98 -13.68
CA CYS A 174 0.88 -12.17 -14.18
C CYS A 174 -0.14 -11.24 -13.50
N HIS A 175 0.12 -10.81 -12.28
CA HIS A 175 -0.78 -9.98 -11.48
C HIS A 175 -0.21 -8.60 -11.22
N SER A 176 -1.08 -7.62 -11.05
CA SER A 176 -0.69 -6.27 -10.64
C SER A 176 -1.18 -5.96 -9.22
N VAL A 177 -0.51 -5.05 -8.55
CA VAL A 177 -0.95 -4.54 -7.24
C VAL A 177 -2.24 -3.73 -7.31
N ALA A 178 -2.60 -3.23 -8.49
CA ALA A 178 -3.84 -2.46 -8.69
C ALA A 178 -5.06 -3.37 -8.80
N SER A 179 -4.91 -4.50 -9.49
CA SER A 179 -5.98 -5.47 -9.70
C SER A 179 -5.40 -6.87 -9.80
N TRP A 180 -5.90 -7.77 -8.97
CA TRP A 180 -5.49 -9.17 -9.00
C TRP A 180 -6.08 -9.92 -10.19
N LYS A 181 -7.23 -9.50 -10.67
CA LYS A 181 -7.89 -10.05 -11.85
C LYS A 181 -8.29 -8.93 -12.80
N PRO A 182 -8.19 -9.14 -14.13
CA PRO A 182 -7.62 -10.34 -14.77
C PRO A 182 -6.11 -10.44 -14.60
N ALA A 183 -5.57 -11.65 -14.61
CA ALA A 183 -4.14 -11.88 -14.73
C ALA A 183 -3.70 -11.65 -16.18
N ALA A 184 -2.53 -11.08 -16.37
CA ALA A 184 -1.92 -10.93 -17.69
C ALA A 184 -0.87 -12.03 -17.91
N LEU A 185 -1.11 -12.93 -18.86
CA LEU A 185 -0.15 -13.94 -19.29
C LEU A 185 0.60 -13.44 -20.52
N ASP A 186 1.89 -13.68 -20.55
CA ASP A 186 2.71 -13.40 -21.72
C ASP A 186 2.47 -14.47 -22.80
N HIS A 187 1.79 -14.08 -23.88
CA HIS A 187 1.55 -14.89 -25.06
C HIS A 187 2.49 -14.52 -26.22
N SER A 188 3.66 -13.93 -25.96
CA SER A 188 4.62 -13.51 -27.01
C SER A 188 5.04 -14.66 -27.93
N ARG A 189 5.09 -15.92 -27.41
CA ARG A 189 5.40 -17.12 -28.21
C ARG A 189 4.21 -17.62 -29.03
N PHE A 190 3.01 -17.25 -28.70
CA PHE A 190 1.78 -17.51 -29.44
C PHE A 190 0.88 -16.29 -29.31
N PRO A 191 1.13 -15.24 -30.11
CA PRO A 191 0.30 -14.03 -30.06
C PRO A 191 -1.16 -14.36 -30.33
N LEU A 192 -2.04 -13.90 -29.45
CA LEU A 192 -3.48 -14.10 -29.60
C LEU A 192 -4.01 -13.13 -30.67
N LEU A 193 -4.01 -13.58 -31.92
CA LEU A 193 -4.47 -12.81 -33.09
C LEU A 193 -5.81 -13.34 -33.59
N GLY A 194 -6.51 -12.53 -34.36
CA GLY A 194 -7.78 -12.92 -34.97
C GLY A 194 -8.79 -13.44 -33.97
N ALA A 195 -9.38 -14.60 -34.25
CA ALA A 195 -10.35 -15.26 -33.39
C ALA A 195 -9.78 -15.71 -32.02
N HIS A 196 -8.46 -15.90 -31.91
CA HIS A 196 -7.83 -16.28 -30.66
C HIS A 196 -7.87 -15.14 -29.60
N ARG A 197 -8.09 -13.88 -30.00
CA ARG A 197 -8.25 -12.76 -29.06
C ARG A 197 -9.44 -12.92 -28.12
N ALA A 198 -10.48 -13.59 -28.58
CA ALA A 198 -11.69 -13.83 -27.81
C ALA A 198 -11.69 -15.19 -27.09
N ALA A 199 -10.60 -15.96 -27.22
CA ALA A 199 -10.51 -17.26 -26.58
C ALA A 199 -10.39 -17.10 -25.05
N THR A 200 -11.12 -17.92 -24.31
CA THR A 200 -10.97 -18.02 -22.85
C THR A 200 -9.71 -18.81 -22.50
N CYS A 201 -9.16 -18.58 -21.31
CA CYS A 201 -8.00 -19.32 -20.84
C CYS A 201 -8.21 -20.84 -20.95
N ASP A 202 -9.38 -21.33 -20.52
CA ASP A 202 -9.72 -22.75 -20.54
C ASP A 202 -9.91 -23.32 -21.96
N GLY A 203 -10.19 -22.47 -22.95
CA GLY A 203 -10.29 -22.88 -24.36
C GLY A 203 -8.97 -23.44 -24.90
N CYS A 204 -7.86 -22.97 -24.35
CA CYS A 204 -6.51 -23.44 -24.71
C CYS A 204 -5.85 -24.27 -23.60
N HIS A 205 -6.19 -23.97 -22.35
CA HIS A 205 -5.57 -24.52 -21.15
C HIS A 205 -6.51 -25.36 -20.30
N GLY A 206 -7.57 -25.94 -20.90
CA GLY A 206 -8.54 -26.76 -20.19
C GLY A 206 -7.98 -28.02 -19.54
N ASP A 207 -6.79 -28.45 -19.97
CA ASP A 207 -6.01 -29.53 -19.36
C ASP A 207 -5.16 -29.08 -18.16
N GLY A 208 -5.23 -27.78 -17.78
CA GLY A 208 -4.45 -27.19 -16.69
C GLY A 208 -2.99 -26.93 -17.03
N VAL A 209 -2.53 -27.17 -18.26
CA VAL A 209 -1.16 -26.91 -18.70
C VAL A 209 -1.04 -25.54 -19.32
N TYR A 210 -0.36 -24.64 -18.63
CA TYR A 210 -0.22 -23.23 -19.02
C TYR A 210 1.14 -22.88 -19.64
N ARG A 211 2.12 -23.79 -19.60
CA ARG A 211 3.45 -23.60 -20.19
C ARG A 211 3.79 -24.74 -21.14
N GLY A 212 4.59 -24.42 -22.15
CA GLY A 212 5.05 -25.44 -23.07
C GLY A 212 4.01 -25.96 -24.06
N LYS A 213 2.87 -25.29 -24.20
CA LYS A 213 1.90 -25.62 -25.25
C LYS A 213 2.54 -25.47 -26.62
N PRO A 214 2.32 -26.44 -27.52
CA PRO A 214 2.80 -26.30 -28.90
C PRO A 214 2.05 -25.14 -29.60
N SER A 215 2.75 -24.48 -30.54
CA SER A 215 2.24 -23.31 -31.25
C SER A 215 1.78 -23.60 -32.69
N THR A 216 1.79 -24.85 -33.11
CA THR A 216 1.30 -25.21 -34.45
C THR A 216 -0.21 -25.34 -34.49
N CYS A 217 -0.84 -24.92 -35.58
CA CYS A 217 -2.30 -24.95 -35.74
C CYS A 217 -2.89 -26.34 -35.46
N VAL A 218 -2.28 -27.35 -36.05
CA VAL A 218 -2.74 -28.74 -35.96
C VAL A 218 -2.67 -29.31 -34.53
N SER A 219 -1.74 -28.84 -33.71
CA SER A 219 -1.65 -29.29 -32.31
C SER A 219 -2.91 -29.06 -31.49
N CYS A 220 -3.66 -28.03 -31.83
CA CYS A 220 -4.94 -27.68 -31.17
C CYS A 220 -6.14 -28.03 -32.06
N HIS A 221 -5.97 -28.00 -33.37
CA HIS A 221 -7.06 -28.12 -34.34
C HIS A 221 -7.05 -29.43 -35.14
N GLN A 222 -6.33 -30.47 -34.66
CA GLN A 222 -6.26 -31.79 -35.33
C GLN A 222 -7.64 -32.36 -35.62
N ALA A 223 -8.56 -32.31 -34.65
CA ALA A 223 -9.89 -32.85 -34.82
C ALA A 223 -10.69 -32.09 -35.92
N LYS A 224 -10.48 -30.79 -36.10
CA LYS A 224 -11.10 -30.02 -37.20
C LYS A 224 -10.47 -30.41 -38.55
N PHE A 225 -9.16 -30.55 -38.61
CA PHE A 225 -8.47 -31.01 -39.83
C PHE A 225 -9.00 -32.38 -40.28
N ASP A 226 -9.11 -33.32 -39.35
CA ASP A 226 -9.58 -34.70 -39.63
C ASP A 226 -11.09 -34.76 -40.02
N ALA A 227 -11.90 -33.88 -39.44
CA ALA A 227 -13.33 -33.87 -39.73
C ALA A 227 -13.73 -33.10 -41.00
N THR A 228 -12.80 -32.40 -41.63
CA THR A 228 -13.09 -31.61 -42.82
C THR A 228 -13.35 -32.56 -44.02
N THR A 229 -14.47 -32.40 -44.69
CA THR A 229 -14.91 -33.25 -45.79
C THR A 229 -14.93 -32.58 -47.17
N ARG A 230 -14.91 -31.22 -47.22
CA ARG A 230 -14.97 -30.46 -48.48
C ARG A 230 -13.95 -29.30 -48.47
N PRO A 231 -12.78 -29.49 -49.08
CA PRO A 231 -12.19 -30.76 -49.51
C PRO A 231 -11.78 -31.61 -48.31
N ASN A 232 -11.76 -32.91 -48.46
CA ASN A 232 -11.29 -33.79 -47.39
C ASN A 232 -9.77 -33.67 -47.31
N HIS A 233 -9.29 -33.04 -46.23
CA HIS A 233 -7.88 -32.69 -46.07
C HIS A 233 -6.95 -33.93 -46.04
N ARG A 234 -7.40 -35.00 -45.36
CA ARG A 234 -6.61 -36.25 -45.23
C ARG A 234 -6.47 -37.01 -46.55
N THR A 235 -7.61 -37.26 -47.21
CA THR A 235 -7.64 -38.07 -48.43
C THR A 235 -7.09 -37.29 -49.64
N SER A 236 -7.19 -35.98 -49.64
CA SER A 236 -6.66 -35.11 -50.69
C SER A 236 -5.17 -34.76 -50.50
N GLY A 237 -4.51 -35.31 -49.49
CA GLY A 237 -3.10 -35.05 -49.23
C GLY A 237 -2.77 -33.59 -48.89
N ILE A 238 -3.71 -32.81 -48.34
CA ILE A 238 -3.48 -31.42 -47.97
C ILE A 238 -2.55 -31.40 -46.75
N PRO A 239 -1.47 -30.62 -46.81
CA PRO A 239 -0.52 -30.57 -45.69
C PRO A 239 -1.09 -29.80 -44.48
N THR A 240 -0.47 -30.04 -43.32
CA THR A 240 -0.86 -29.36 -42.05
C THR A 240 -0.31 -27.94 -41.92
N THR A 241 0.23 -27.35 -42.99
CA THR A 241 0.65 -25.96 -43.11
C THR A 241 -0.59 -25.08 -43.34
N CYS A 242 -1.50 -25.00 -42.35
CA CYS A 242 -2.84 -24.39 -42.45
C CYS A 242 -2.81 -22.94 -42.92
N ALA A 243 -1.77 -22.19 -42.56
CA ALA A 243 -1.64 -20.77 -42.89
C ALA A 243 -1.46 -20.51 -44.41
N THR A 244 -1.23 -21.54 -45.21
CA THR A 244 -1.18 -21.43 -46.69
C THR A 244 -2.56 -21.10 -47.27
N CYS A 245 -3.64 -21.50 -46.60
CA CYS A 245 -5.01 -21.36 -47.09
C CYS A 245 -5.94 -20.68 -46.08
N HIS A 246 -5.57 -20.65 -44.81
CA HIS A 246 -6.40 -20.11 -43.71
C HIS A 246 -5.63 -19.03 -42.97
N ASN A 247 -6.37 -18.17 -42.26
CA ASN A 247 -5.82 -17.14 -41.38
C ASN A 247 -6.44 -17.26 -39.98
N GLU A 248 -5.92 -16.47 -39.03
CA GLU A 248 -6.34 -16.51 -37.63
C GLU A 248 -7.74 -15.93 -37.38
N ASN A 249 -8.36 -15.26 -38.41
CA ASN A 249 -9.68 -14.68 -38.23
C ASN A 249 -10.80 -15.70 -38.46
N ALA A 250 -10.65 -16.52 -39.49
CA ALA A 250 -11.66 -17.52 -39.85
C ALA A 250 -11.08 -18.66 -40.69
N TRP A 251 -11.68 -19.85 -40.55
CA TRP A 251 -11.34 -21.01 -41.39
C TRP A 251 -11.95 -20.91 -42.80
N THR A 252 -13.03 -20.16 -42.93
CA THR A 252 -13.74 -19.99 -44.22
C THR A 252 -14.04 -18.53 -44.46
N PRO A 253 -13.91 -18.05 -45.72
CA PRO A 253 -13.40 -18.82 -46.86
C PRO A 253 -11.90 -19.11 -46.75
N ALA A 254 -11.47 -20.25 -47.22
CA ALA A 254 -10.05 -20.54 -47.47
C ALA A 254 -9.60 -19.79 -48.71
N THR A 255 -8.38 -19.28 -48.69
CA THR A 255 -7.74 -18.63 -49.84
C THR A 255 -6.53 -19.43 -50.26
N PHE A 256 -6.39 -19.75 -51.51
CA PHE A 256 -5.23 -20.48 -52.05
C PHE A 256 -4.69 -19.68 -53.23
N ASP A 257 -3.41 -19.40 -53.20
CA ASP A 257 -2.73 -18.70 -54.31
C ASP A 257 -2.28 -19.70 -55.40
N HIS A 258 -3.05 -19.75 -56.44
CA HIS A 258 -2.74 -20.57 -57.59
C HIS A 258 -1.54 -20.06 -58.41
N ALA A 259 -1.12 -18.82 -58.26
CA ALA A 259 0.06 -18.28 -58.93
C ALA A 259 1.34 -18.94 -58.48
N ALA A 260 1.37 -19.47 -57.24
CA ALA A 260 2.48 -20.19 -56.68
C ALA A 260 2.49 -21.68 -57.07
N THR A 261 1.55 -22.13 -57.93
CA THR A 261 1.45 -23.53 -58.36
C THR A 261 2.01 -23.72 -59.76
N ARG A 262 2.12 -24.99 -60.18
CA ARG A 262 2.46 -25.34 -61.57
C ARG A 262 1.30 -25.04 -62.56
N PHE A 263 0.14 -24.63 -62.05
CA PHE A 263 -1.06 -24.31 -62.83
C PHE A 263 -1.65 -23.01 -62.32
N PRO A 264 -1.06 -21.83 -62.70
CA PRO A 264 -1.66 -20.54 -62.34
C PRO A 264 -3.01 -20.36 -63.06
N LEU A 265 -3.99 -19.86 -62.31
CA LEU A 265 -5.27 -19.47 -62.90
C LEU A 265 -5.10 -18.06 -63.51
N VAL A 266 -5.33 -17.95 -64.80
CA VAL A 266 -5.31 -16.68 -65.58
C VAL A 266 -6.73 -16.24 -65.85
#